data_af8b5e762482e74f9d25675da4ff80de
#
_entry.id   af8b5e762482e74f9d25675da4ff80de
#
_cell.length_a   1.000
_cell.length_b   1.000
_cell.length_c   1.000
_cell.angle_alpha   90.00
_cell.angle_beta   90.00
_cell.angle_gamma   90.00
#
_symmetry.space_group_name_H-M   'P 1'
#
loop_
_entity.id
_entity.type
_entity.pdbx_description
1 polymer ?
#
loop_
_entity_poly.entity_id
_entity_poly.type
_entity_poly.pdbx_seq_one_letter_code
_entity_poly.pdbx_strand_id
1 'polypeptide(L)'
;NPYRTIESYDEELQKIDNTINRELIYFPVEKSYIQEIEYCDSWYGERTYGGNRVHEGTDVMDIRNEPGRIPVVSMTDGVVRNMGWLTLGGWRIGIESEGGIYYYYAHLYSYAAGLKPGDTVYAGQLLGFMGNSGYGEEGTTGMFDTHLHVGIYFYQEDGTEISINPY
;
A
#
# COMPACT_ATOMS: atom_id res chain seq x y z
N ASN A 1 24.64 5.86 10.83
CA ASN A 1 26.01 5.46 11.15
C ASN A 1 26.95 5.99 10.06
N PRO A 2 27.83 6.98 10.33
CA PRO A 2 28.72 7.55 9.32
C PRO A 2 29.80 6.57 8.79
N TYR A 3 29.83 5.37 9.33
CA TYR A 3 30.78 4.31 8.94
C TYR A 3 30.12 3.19 8.13
N ARG A 4 28.87 3.40 7.68
CA ARG A 4 28.21 2.43 6.80
C ARG A 4 28.93 2.43 5.45
N THR A 5 29.50 1.31 5.07
CA THR A 5 30.16 1.15 3.77
C THR A 5 29.10 0.94 2.67
N ILE A 6 29.42 1.27 1.42
CA ILE A 6 28.57 0.98 0.26
C ILE A 6 28.22 -0.51 0.23
N GLU A 7 29.17 -1.38 0.52
CA GLU A 7 28.98 -2.84 0.60
C GLU A 7 27.89 -3.25 1.62
N SER A 8 27.91 -2.68 2.84
CA SER A 8 26.89 -3.00 3.86
C SER A 8 25.51 -2.45 3.52
N TYR A 9 25.43 -1.38 2.72
CA TYR A 9 24.18 -0.84 2.22
C TYR A 9 23.58 -1.75 1.13
N ASP A 10 24.40 -2.22 0.20
CA ASP A 10 23.98 -3.14 -0.85
C ASP A 10 23.51 -4.49 -0.29
N GLU A 11 24.19 -5.02 0.73
CA GLU A 11 23.79 -6.24 1.43
C GLU A 11 22.40 -6.10 2.11
N GLU A 12 22.15 -4.95 2.72
CA GLU A 12 20.84 -4.68 3.36
C GLU A 12 19.73 -4.55 2.32
N LEU A 13 19.95 -3.80 1.24
CA LEU A 13 18.97 -3.68 0.15
C LEU A 13 18.67 -5.04 -0.48
N GLN A 14 19.70 -5.86 -0.70
CA GLN A 14 19.51 -7.19 -1.24
C GLN A 14 18.74 -8.12 -0.29
N LYS A 15 18.94 -7.98 1.01
CA LYS A 15 18.17 -8.71 2.02
C LYS A 15 16.70 -8.29 2.04
N ILE A 16 16.41 -6.99 1.91
CA ILE A 16 15.05 -6.45 1.82
C ILE A 16 14.37 -6.98 0.54
N ASP A 17 15.05 -6.88 -0.60
CA ASP A 17 14.55 -7.35 -1.89
C ASP A 17 14.23 -8.85 -1.86
N ASN A 18 15.14 -9.68 -1.32
CA ASN A 18 14.89 -11.10 -1.14
C ASN A 18 13.70 -11.40 -0.21
N THR A 19 13.49 -10.58 0.82
CA THR A 19 12.37 -10.71 1.73
C THR A 19 11.07 -10.40 1.02
N ILE A 20 11.00 -9.28 0.30
CA ILE A 20 9.82 -8.89 -0.50
C ILE A 20 9.50 -9.95 -1.54
N ASN A 21 10.47 -10.42 -2.30
CA ASN A 21 10.29 -11.44 -3.33
C ASN A 21 9.74 -12.77 -2.78
N ARG A 22 10.03 -13.08 -1.51
CA ARG A 22 9.48 -14.27 -0.85
C ARG A 22 8.06 -14.05 -0.33
N GLU A 23 7.74 -12.84 0.15
CA GLU A 23 6.51 -12.54 0.88
C GLU A 23 5.42 -11.91 0.02
N LEU A 24 5.78 -11.26 -1.08
CA LEU A 24 4.84 -10.69 -2.05
C LEU A 24 4.25 -11.81 -2.93
N ILE A 25 3.14 -12.37 -2.49
CA ILE A 25 2.55 -13.60 -3.07
C ILE A 25 1.38 -13.26 -4.00
N TYR A 26 0.64 -12.20 -3.68
CA TYR A 26 -0.60 -11.84 -4.37
C TYR A 26 -0.55 -10.41 -4.93
N PHE A 27 -1.16 -10.21 -6.10
CA PHE A 27 -1.49 -8.88 -6.59
C PHE A 27 -2.63 -8.29 -5.73
N PRO A 28 -2.64 -6.97 -5.39
CA PRO A 28 -3.55 -6.40 -4.37
C PRO A 28 -5.02 -6.34 -4.79
N VAL A 29 -5.36 -6.80 -5.98
CA VAL A 29 -6.74 -6.87 -6.49
C VAL A 29 -7.12 -8.32 -6.74
N GLU A 30 -8.35 -8.68 -6.40
CA GLU A 30 -8.89 -10.02 -6.61
C GLU A 30 -8.82 -10.39 -8.09
N LYS A 31 -8.34 -11.60 -8.39
CA LYS A 31 -7.94 -12.06 -9.73
C LYS A 31 -9.03 -11.91 -10.81
N SER A 32 -10.30 -12.06 -10.45
CA SER A 32 -11.42 -11.93 -11.39
C SER A 32 -11.58 -10.50 -11.93
N TYR A 33 -11.01 -9.50 -11.27
CA TYR A 33 -11.07 -8.09 -11.66
C TYR A 33 -9.84 -7.59 -12.41
N ILE A 34 -8.85 -8.44 -12.71
CA ILE A 34 -7.58 -8.02 -13.32
C ILE A 34 -7.75 -7.37 -14.71
N GLN A 35 -8.83 -7.67 -15.44
CA GLN A 35 -9.17 -7.07 -16.73
C GLN A 35 -9.92 -5.73 -16.57
N GLU A 36 -10.24 -5.33 -15.37
CA GLU A 36 -11.03 -4.14 -15.06
C GLU A 36 -10.21 -3.06 -14.37
N ILE A 37 -8.90 -3.23 -14.35
CA ILE A 37 -7.94 -2.28 -13.78
C ILE A 37 -6.85 -1.93 -14.79
N GLU A 38 -6.20 -0.79 -14.56
CA GLU A 38 -4.96 -0.41 -15.24
C GLU A 38 -3.98 0.19 -14.22
N TYR A 39 -2.69 0.02 -14.47
CA TYR A 39 -1.63 0.58 -13.65
C TYR A 39 -0.35 0.77 -14.46
N CYS A 40 0.49 1.69 -14.03
CA CYS A 40 1.80 1.93 -14.61
C CYS A 40 2.78 2.28 -13.49
N ASP A 41 4.07 2.27 -13.80
CA ASP A 41 5.08 2.78 -12.87
C ASP A 41 4.88 4.28 -12.68
N SER A 42 4.26 4.64 -11.56
CA SER A 42 4.04 6.03 -11.14
C SER A 42 4.88 6.41 -9.91
N TRP A 43 5.80 5.53 -9.50
CA TRP A 43 6.67 5.74 -8.37
C TRP A 43 7.58 6.94 -8.57
N TYR A 44 7.76 7.76 -7.53
CA TYR A 44 8.48 9.03 -7.54
C TYR A 44 7.92 10.12 -8.48
N GLY A 45 6.73 9.90 -9.07
CA GLY A 45 6.01 10.93 -9.79
C GLY A 45 5.66 12.13 -8.87
N GLU A 46 5.73 13.35 -9.41
CA GLU A 46 5.41 14.55 -8.66
C GLU A 46 3.94 14.58 -8.21
N ARG A 47 3.69 14.99 -6.97
CA ARG A 47 2.38 15.22 -6.38
C ARG A 47 2.30 16.63 -5.80
N THR A 48 1.25 17.35 -6.11
CA THR A 48 1.09 18.78 -5.70
C THR A 48 0.08 18.97 -4.59
N TYR A 49 -0.86 18.05 -4.39
CA TYR A 49 -1.83 18.15 -3.30
C TYR A 49 -1.14 17.94 -1.94
N GLY A 50 -1.36 18.89 -1.01
CA GLY A 50 -0.73 18.85 0.32
C GLY A 50 0.72 19.33 0.35
N GLY A 51 1.21 19.94 -0.72
CA GLY A 51 2.59 20.44 -0.87
C GLY A 51 3.38 19.64 -1.92
N ASN A 52 4.61 20.05 -2.15
CA ASN A 52 5.51 19.34 -3.06
C ASN A 52 5.98 18.03 -2.40
N ARG A 53 5.60 16.91 -2.96
CA ARG A 53 6.00 15.57 -2.52
C ARG A 53 6.16 14.63 -3.71
N VAL A 54 6.79 13.51 -3.51
CA VAL A 54 6.87 12.43 -4.49
C VAL A 54 5.81 11.37 -4.20
N HIS A 55 5.47 10.60 -5.20
CA HIS A 55 4.56 9.45 -5.09
C HIS A 55 5.34 8.23 -4.58
N GLU A 56 5.12 7.85 -3.32
CA GLU A 56 5.79 6.71 -2.69
C GLU A 56 4.92 5.45 -2.80
N GLY A 57 4.59 5.07 -4.04
CA GLY A 57 3.75 3.91 -4.31
C GLY A 57 3.37 3.78 -5.78
N THR A 58 2.45 2.88 -6.04
CA THR A 58 1.83 2.67 -7.35
C THR A 58 0.32 2.76 -7.23
N ASP A 59 -0.31 3.47 -8.17
CA ASP A 59 -1.76 3.59 -8.24
C ASP A 59 -2.33 2.55 -9.19
N VAL A 60 -3.28 1.74 -8.70
CA VAL A 60 -4.05 0.76 -9.47
C VAL A 60 -5.44 1.33 -9.69
N MET A 61 -5.73 1.74 -10.93
CA MET A 61 -6.95 2.45 -11.30
C MET A 61 -8.09 1.49 -11.63
N ASP A 62 -9.31 1.81 -11.19
CA ASP A 62 -10.54 1.18 -11.70
C ASP A 62 -10.93 1.83 -13.03
N ILE A 63 -10.94 1.07 -14.14
CA ILE A 63 -11.29 1.58 -15.47
C ILE A 63 -12.75 2.08 -15.58
N ARG A 64 -13.63 1.69 -14.64
CA ARG A 64 -15.02 2.16 -14.58
C ARG A 64 -15.21 3.35 -13.65
N ASN A 65 -14.21 3.66 -12.83
CA ASN A 65 -14.27 4.71 -11.82
C ASN A 65 -15.47 4.56 -10.85
N GLU A 66 -15.73 3.32 -10.38
CA GLU A 66 -16.86 2.98 -9.52
C GLU A 66 -16.40 2.62 -8.09
N PRO A 67 -16.47 3.54 -7.10
CA PRO A 67 -16.08 3.25 -5.73
C PRO A 67 -16.85 2.07 -5.12
N GLY A 68 -16.14 1.20 -4.40
CA GLY A 68 -16.73 0.05 -3.69
C GLY A 68 -16.92 -1.20 -4.55
N ARG A 69 -16.54 -1.18 -5.81
CA ARG A 69 -16.74 -2.29 -6.75
C ARG A 69 -15.65 -3.35 -6.71
N ILE A 70 -14.39 -2.92 -6.72
CA ILE A 70 -13.23 -3.82 -6.84
C ILE A 70 -12.74 -4.26 -5.47
N PRO A 71 -12.72 -5.59 -5.18
CA PRO A 71 -12.14 -6.11 -3.94
C PRO A 71 -10.62 -5.90 -3.89
N VAL A 72 -10.15 -5.43 -2.73
CA VAL A 72 -8.74 -5.29 -2.38
C VAL A 72 -8.34 -6.44 -1.46
N VAL A 73 -7.28 -7.14 -1.83
CA VAL A 73 -6.80 -8.30 -1.08
C VAL A 73 -5.37 -8.10 -0.58
N SER A 74 -5.01 -8.83 0.48
CA SER A 74 -3.65 -8.76 1.02
C SER A 74 -2.63 -9.33 0.05
N MET A 75 -1.54 -8.60 -0.17
CA MET A 75 -0.41 -9.07 -1.00
C MET A 75 0.44 -10.13 -0.29
N THR A 76 0.36 -10.19 1.03
CA THR A 76 1.22 -11.01 1.89
C THR A 76 0.46 -11.60 3.06
N ASP A 77 1.02 -12.62 3.68
CA ASP A 77 0.66 -13.02 5.04
C ASP A 77 1.20 -11.99 6.02
N GLY A 78 0.46 -11.69 7.08
CA GLY A 78 0.92 -10.71 8.06
C GLY A 78 -0.11 -10.35 9.12
N VAL A 79 0.14 -9.24 9.78
CA VAL A 79 -0.72 -8.70 10.85
C VAL A 79 -1.18 -7.29 10.47
N VAL A 80 -2.46 -7.01 10.67
CA VAL A 80 -3.01 -5.67 10.53
C VAL A 80 -2.39 -4.75 11.59
N ARG A 81 -1.53 -3.82 11.16
CA ARG A 81 -0.88 -2.86 12.08
C ARG A 81 -1.69 -1.59 12.26
N ASN A 82 -2.22 -1.09 11.17
CA ASN A 82 -2.92 0.19 11.15
C ASN A 82 -4.18 0.11 10.30
N MET A 83 -5.23 0.76 10.78
CA MET A 83 -6.46 1.06 10.04
C MET A 83 -6.93 2.47 10.38
N GLY A 84 -7.86 3.00 9.61
CA GLY A 84 -8.49 4.29 9.86
C GLY A 84 -8.09 5.37 8.86
N TRP A 85 -8.46 6.60 9.19
CA TRP A 85 -8.33 7.75 8.29
C TRP A 85 -6.96 8.41 8.35
N LEU A 86 -6.45 8.79 7.18
CA LEU A 86 -5.36 9.75 7.01
C LEU A 86 -5.80 10.83 6.02
N THR A 87 -5.40 12.09 6.25
CA THR A 87 -5.78 13.23 5.40
C THR A 87 -5.49 12.99 3.92
N LEU A 88 -4.33 12.44 3.58
CA LEU A 88 -3.98 12.11 2.19
C LEU A 88 -4.52 10.74 1.77
N GLY A 89 -4.27 9.71 2.55
CA GLY A 89 -4.58 8.32 2.19
C GLY A 89 -6.06 7.92 2.35
N GLY A 90 -6.89 8.74 2.99
CA GLY A 90 -8.28 8.38 3.27
C GLY A 90 -8.38 7.17 4.20
N TRP A 91 -9.37 6.31 3.98
CA TRP A 91 -9.45 5.02 4.65
C TRP A 91 -8.31 4.12 4.18
N ARG A 92 -7.42 3.77 5.09
CA ARG A 92 -6.23 2.99 4.79
C ARG A 92 -6.07 1.81 5.73
N ILE A 93 -5.36 0.78 5.26
CA ILE A 93 -4.94 -0.36 6.06
C ILE A 93 -3.46 -0.66 5.77
N GLY A 94 -2.72 -1.02 6.80
CA GLY A 94 -1.33 -1.44 6.71
C GLY A 94 -1.15 -2.84 7.27
N ILE A 95 -0.50 -3.70 6.51
CA ILE A 95 -0.16 -5.08 6.88
C ILE A 95 1.36 -5.16 7.06
N GLU A 96 1.78 -5.66 8.21
CA GLU A 96 3.20 -5.95 8.46
C GLU A 96 3.44 -7.45 8.32
N SER A 97 4.35 -7.81 7.43
CA SER A 97 4.76 -9.20 7.20
C SER A 97 5.68 -9.72 8.31
N GLU A 98 5.93 -11.03 8.34
CA GLU A 98 6.88 -11.65 9.26
C GLU A 98 8.31 -11.11 9.07
N GLY A 99 8.69 -10.75 7.85
CA GLY A 99 9.99 -10.15 7.53
C GLY A 99 10.11 -8.68 7.88
N GLY A 100 9.08 -8.06 8.45
CA GLY A 100 9.09 -6.65 8.87
C GLY A 100 8.86 -5.66 7.73
N ILE A 101 8.36 -6.12 6.60
CA ILE A 101 7.94 -5.24 5.49
C ILE A 101 6.52 -4.77 5.75
N TYR A 102 6.27 -3.47 5.53
CA TYR A 102 4.97 -2.84 5.70
C TYR A 102 4.31 -2.62 4.34
N TYR A 103 3.20 -3.29 4.12
CA TYR A 103 2.37 -3.20 2.92
C TYR A 103 1.19 -2.28 3.18
N TYR A 104 1.08 -1.21 2.42
CA TYR A 104 0.12 -0.13 2.62
C TYR A 104 -0.91 -0.09 1.49
N TYR A 105 -2.18 0.05 1.88
CA TYR A 105 -3.33 0.10 0.98
C TYR A 105 -4.17 1.31 1.36
N ALA A 106 -4.36 2.24 0.43
CA ALA A 106 -5.05 3.50 0.71
C ALA A 106 -6.20 3.79 -0.26
N HIS A 107 -6.95 4.84 0.05
CA HIS A 107 -8.13 5.30 -0.68
C HIS A 107 -9.30 4.31 -0.70
N LEU A 108 -9.39 3.44 0.32
CA LEU A 108 -10.44 2.43 0.39
C LEU A 108 -11.84 3.07 0.49
N TYR A 109 -12.82 2.41 -0.10
CA TYR A 109 -14.24 2.70 0.07
C TYR A 109 -14.75 2.19 1.43
N SER A 110 -14.39 0.94 1.76
CA SER A 110 -14.74 0.29 3.02
C SER A 110 -13.76 -0.83 3.34
N TYR A 111 -13.75 -1.25 4.61
CA TYR A 111 -13.00 -2.43 5.05
C TYR A 111 -13.83 -3.70 4.92
N ALA A 112 -13.16 -4.84 4.90
CA ALA A 112 -13.77 -6.15 5.10
C ALA A 112 -14.43 -6.23 6.48
N ALA A 113 -15.60 -6.85 6.56
CA ALA A 113 -16.36 -6.93 7.79
C ALA A 113 -15.60 -7.65 8.90
N GLY A 114 -15.55 -7.05 10.08
CA GLY A 114 -14.93 -7.61 11.29
C GLY A 114 -13.41 -7.48 11.36
N LEU A 115 -12.75 -6.97 10.32
CA LEU A 115 -11.29 -6.76 10.31
C LEU A 115 -10.92 -5.61 11.26
N LYS A 116 -9.86 -5.82 12.06
CA LYS A 116 -9.37 -4.84 13.04
C LYS A 116 -7.85 -4.93 13.22
N PRO A 117 -7.22 -3.88 13.75
CA PRO A 117 -5.81 -3.93 14.11
C PRO A 117 -5.49 -5.10 15.06
N GLY A 118 -4.38 -5.78 14.80
CA GLY A 118 -3.94 -6.98 15.50
C GLY A 118 -4.39 -8.31 14.89
N ASP A 119 -5.34 -8.29 13.94
CA ASP A 119 -5.76 -9.50 13.26
C ASP A 119 -4.65 -10.03 12.32
N THR A 120 -4.52 -11.35 12.28
CA THR A 120 -3.71 -12.02 11.27
C THR A 120 -4.49 -12.10 9.98
N VAL A 121 -3.83 -11.81 8.86
CA VAL A 121 -4.36 -11.93 7.50
C VAL A 121 -3.44 -12.81 6.66
N TYR A 122 -4.00 -13.41 5.63
CA TYR A 122 -3.28 -14.25 4.68
C TYR A 122 -3.26 -13.60 3.30
N ALA A 123 -2.23 -13.91 2.51
CA ALA A 123 -2.14 -13.47 1.13
C ALA A 123 -3.40 -13.87 0.35
N GLY A 124 -3.99 -12.93 -0.38
CA GLY A 124 -5.28 -13.10 -1.07
C GLY A 124 -6.52 -12.89 -0.20
N GLN A 125 -6.38 -12.71 1.11
CA GLN A 125 -7.53 -12.41 1.99
C GLN A 125 -8.09 -11.02 1.70
N LEU A 126 -9.44 -10.91 1.67
CA LEU A 126 -10.14 -9.62 1.50
C LEU A 126 -9.79 -8.66 2.62
N LEU A 127 -9.30 -7.47 2.26
CA LEU A 127 -9.03 -6.35 3.17
C LEU A 127 -10.13 -5.29 3.12
N GLY A 128 -10.75 -5.10 1.96
CA GLY A 128 -11.74 -4.07 1.72
C GLY A 128 -12.08 -3.89 0.25
N PHE A 129 -12.56 -2.71 -0.09
CA PHE A 129 -12.95 -2.38 -1.46
C PHE A 129 -12.27 -1.08 -1.90
N MET A 130 -11.86 -1.03 -3.16
CA MET A 130 -11.24 0.13 -3.78
C MET A 130 -12.20 1.32 -3.78
N GLY A 131 -11.68 2.52 -3.52
CA GLY A 131 -12.48 3.73 -3.45
C GLY A 131 -11.75 4.96 -3.96
N ASN A 132 -12.18 6.13 -3.47
CA ASN A 132 -11.62 7.44 -3.78
C ASN A 132 -11.64 8.34 -2.54
N SER A 133 -11.46 7.75 -1.37
CA SER A 133 -11.43 8.45 -0.09
C SER A 133 -10.09 9.12 0.16
N GLY A 134 -10.08 10.27 0.79
CA GLY A 134 -8.88 11.03 1.13
C GLY A 134 -8.88 12.45 0.60
N TYR A 135 -7.73 13.11 0.72
CA TYR A 135 -7.48 14.49 0.34
C TYR A 135 -8.41 15.47 1.07
N GLY A 136 -8.57 15.28 2.38
CA GLY A 136 -9.38 16.14 3.23
C GLY A 136 -9.64 15.58 4.62
N GLU A 137 -10.64 16.15 5.29
CA GLU A 137 -11.13 15.70 6.58
C GLU A 137 -11.73 14.30 6.46
N GLU A 138 -11.88 13.59 7.59
CA GLU A 138 -12.44 12.24 7.63
C GLU A 138 -13.77 12.14 6.90
N GLY A 139 -13.86 11.18 5.98
CA GLY A 139 -15.04 10.96 5.13
C GLY A 139 -15.01 11.69 3.77
N THR A 140 -13.98 12.50 3.48
CA THR A 140 -13.85 13.14 2.15
C THR A 140 -13.67 12.07 1.06
N THR A 141 -14.47 12.18 -0.01
CA THR A 141 -14.45 11.30 -1.18
C THR A 141 -14.60 12.09 -2.48
N GLY A 142 -14.25 11.48 -3.62
CA GLY A 142 -14.50 12.05 -4.94
C GLY A 142 -13.56 13.19 -5.36
N MET A 143 -12.44 13.38 -4.67
CA MET A 143 -11.43 14.37 -5.05
C MET A 143 -10.54 13.92 -6.21
N PHE A 144 -10.59 12.64 -6.54
CA PHE A 144 -9.84 11.98 -7.60
C PHE A 144 -10.57 10.70 -8.03
N ASP A 145 -10.15 10.14 -9.18
CA ASP A 145 -10.73 8.90 -9.70
C ASP A 145 -10.46 7.70 -8.80
N THR A 146 -11.36 6.73 -8.83
CA THR A 146 -11.29 5.51 -8.01
C THR A 146 -10.02 4.72 -8.33
N HIS A 147 -9.18 4.54 -7.32
CA HIS A 147 -7.97 3.75 -7.41
C HIS A 147 -7.55 3.20 -6.05
N LEU A 148 -6.71 2.18 -6.07
CA LEU A 148 -5.97 1.70 -4.92
C LEU A 148 -4.56 2.28 -4.99
N HIS A 149 -4.15 3.05 -3.98
CA HIS A 149 -2.75 3.38 -3.78
C HIS A 149 -2.08 2.27 -2.98
N VAL A 150 -1.03 1.68 -3.55
CA VAL A 150 -0.22 0.63 -2.93
C VAL A 150 1.15 1.19 -2.62
N GLY A 151 1.60 1.03 -1.37
CA GLY A 151 2.95 1.34 -0.93
C GLY A 151 3.62 0.13 -0.27
N ILE A 152 4.93 0.04 -0.41
CA ILE A 152 5.76 -0.94 0.28
C ILE A 152 6.85 -0.18 1.02
N TYR A 153 6.97 -0.42 2.32
CA TYR A 153 7.90 0.30 3.18
C TYR A 153 8.72 -0.65 4.04
N PHE A 154 9.94 -0.26 4.28
CA PHE A 154 10.83 -0.88 5.23
C PHE A 154 11.27 0.14 6.27
N TYR A 155 11.33 -0.26 7.53
CA TYR A 155 11.81 0.59 8.62
C TYR A 155 13.21 0.15 9.06
N GLN A 156 14.16 1.07 9.01
CA GLN A 156 15.52 0.84 9.53
C GLN A 156 15.49 0.79 11.07
N GLU A 157 16.58 0.28 11.67
CA GLU A 157 16.70 0.20 13.14
C GLU A 157 16.59 1.56 13.85
N ASP A 158 16.93 2.65 13.18
CA ASP A 158 16.78 4.02 13.70
C ASP A 158 15.37 4.60 13.50
N GLY A 159 14.44 3.82 12.94
CA GLY A 159 13.07 4.23 12.65
C GLY A 159 12.88 4.98 11.32
N THR A 160 13.94 5.13 10.52
CA THR A 160 13.83 5.75 9.20
C THR A 160 12.98 4.87 8.29
N GLU A 161 11.94 5.46 7.71
CA GLU A 161 11.09 4.82 6.70
C GLU A 161 11.74 4.91 5.32
N ILE A 162 11.80 3.80 4.62
CA ILE A 162 12.26 3.72 3.24
C ILE A 162 11.12 3.16 2.40
N SER A 163 10.68 3.93 1.41
CA SER A 163 9.71 3.46 0.41
C SER A 163 10.41 2.65 -0.67
N ILE A 164 9.74 1.63 -1.15
CA ILE A 164 10.22 0.72 -2.19
C ILE A 164 9.24 0.75 -3.34
N ASN A 165 9.73 0.79 -4.59
CA ASN A 165 8.87 0.77 -5.76
C ASN A 165 8.04 -0.53 -5.81
N PRO A 166 6.69 -0.46 -5.72
CA PRO A 166 5.85 -1.65 -5.77
C PRO A 166 5.65 -2.23 -7.18
N TYR A 167 6.07 -1.48 -8.23
CA TYR A 167 5.87 -1.82 -9.65
C TYR A 167 6.81 -2.92 -10.15
#